data_aa04515eba30491823fad805427be209
#
_entry.id   aa04515eba30491823fad805427be209
#
_cell.length_a   1.000
_cell.length_b   1.000
_cell.length_c   1.000
_cell.angle_alpha   90.00
_cell.angle_beta   90.00
_cell.angle_gamma   90.00
#
_symmetry.space_group_name_H-M   'P 1'
#
loop_
_entity.id
_entity.type
_entity.pdbx_description
1 polymer ?
#
loop_
_entity_poly.entity_id
_entity_poly.type
_entity_poly.pdbx_seq_one_letter_code
_entity_poly.pdbx_strand_id
1 'polypeptide(L)'
;MKGSGMASLARILYDLGYEVAGSDIDKYIFLEDGLRERHIPIYSFNKDNIKDGMDVIVGNAFDRSNEEVAAAEDNPNVTIHHYYDFLAKLMDDHITIGIAGTHGKTSTTGMAYHLFKDYDKTNVLIGDGTGYATKGAKYFIAECCEYKDHFLWYHPDYAYINNIEMDHVDYFKSMEQYEQSFEKYANQAKKAIVIWGDDPHLPHLNYTKRVVKFGVKDGNDVQAKNVINNEKGLSFDVYIYGDLFGHFTLPFYGMHTLYNTLGVITLGYLEGMDFDYMQSQLSTFKGTKRRYAVKEVGNNVYVDDYAHHPTAIKYVIEETRTRFPGKQIVAVYQPDRYSRGLRFAKDYARIMDTVDHPYFVDFPKNAPKEPGIDIDVSVITKNLPRSKVVTEDEAGAKELAQYDNAVFLFMSPKDIYKLEDLVIKEKEKA
;
A
#
# COMPACT_ATOMS: atom_id res chain seq x y z
N MET A 1 2.77 -14.39 -12.47
CA MET A 1 2.57 -13.01 -13.00
C MET A 1 1.52 -12.22 -12.21
N LYS A 2 0.50 -12.83 -11.60
CA LYS A 2 -0.63 -12.15 -10.95
C LYS A 2 -0.34 -11.57 -9.54
N GLY A 3 0.86 -11.72 -8.99
CA GLY A 3 1.28 -11.02 -7.78
C GLY A 3 1.46 -9.52 -8.03
N SER A 4 1.21 -8.64 -7.03
CA SER A 4 1.20 -7.18 -7.21
C SER A 4 2.49 -6.63 -7.85
N GLY A 5 3.67 -7.02 -7.34
CA GLY A 5 4.94 -6.58 -7.91
C GLY A 5 5.15 -7.04 -9.34
N MET A 6 4.89 -8.33 -9.64
CA MET A 6 5.03 -8.88 -10.99
C MET A 6 4.02 -8.27 -11.98
N ALA A 7 2.78 -8.04 -11.55
CA ALA A 7 1.77 -7.38 -12.38
C ALA A 7 2.18 -5.94 -12.73
N SER A 8 2.69 -5.19 -11.74
CA SER A 8 3.23 -3.83 -11.99
C SER A 8 4.41 -3.86 -12.94
N LEU A 9 5.38 -4.77 -12.73
CA LEU A 9 6.56 -4.88 -13.58
C LEU A 9 6.21 -5.27 -15.03
N ALA A 10 5.30 -6.23 -15.21
CA ALA A 10 4.85 -6.64 -16.54
C ALA A 10 4.21 -5.47 -17.31
N ARG A 11 3.42 -4.64 -16.63
CA ARG A 11 2.82 -3.43 -17.22
C ARG A 11 3.88 -2.41 -17.62
N ILE A 12 4.89 -2.18 -16.75
CA ILE A 12 6.02 -1.29 -17.02
C ILE A 12 6.79 -1.76 -18.26
N LEU A 13 7.13 -3.04 -18.35
CA LEU A 13 7.85 -3.59 -19.48
C LEU A 13 7.05 -3.47 -20.78
N TYR A 14 5.75 -3.75 -20.74
CA TYR A 14 4.87 -3.55 -21.89
C TYR A 14 4.85 -2.08 -22.34
N ASP A 15 4.68 -1.14 -21.40
CA ASP A 15 4.67 0.31 -21.71
C ASP A 15 6.01 0.79 -22.28
N LEU A 16 7.13 0.15 -21.93
CA LEU A 16 8.46 0.38 -22.51
C LEU A 16 8.63 -0.26 -23.90
N GLY A 17 7.68 -1.08 -24.34
CA GLY A 17 7.65 -1.68 -25.68
C GLY A 17 8.32 -3.05 -25.77
N TYR A 18 8.49 -3.73 -24.63
CA TYR A 18 8.90 -5.14 -24.65
C TYR A 18 7.71 -6.04 -25.01
N GLU A 19 8.00 -7.17 -25.65
CA GLU A 19 7.05 -8.25 -25.79
C GLU A 19 6.96 -9.01 -24.46
N VAL A 20 5.80 -8.94 -23.80
CA VAL A 20 5.61 -9.46 -22.44
C VAL A 20 4.52 -10.52 -22.42
N ALA A 21 4.81 -11.64 -21.80
CA ALA A 21 3.86 -12.68 -21.45
C ALA A 21 4.23 -13.24 -20.07
N GLY A 22 3.35 -14.03 -19.46
CA GLY A 22 3.71 -14.72 -18.23
C GLY A 22 2.69 -15.75 -17.81
N SER A 23 3.03 -16.48 -16.75
CA SER A 23 2.22 -17.58 -16.23
C SER A 23 1.82 -17.37 -14.78
N ASP A 24 0.69 -17.94 -14.40
CA ASP A 24 0.19 -17.97 -13.02
C ASP A 24 -0.87 -19.07 -12.86
N ILE A 25 -1.42 -19.22 -11.66
CA ILE A 25 -2.56 -20.10 -11.37
C ILE A 25 -3.80 -19.68 -12.15
N ASP A 26 -4.70 -20.62 -12.45
CA ASP A 26 -5.90 -20.36 -13.27
C ASP A 26 -6.96 -19.52 -12.55
N LYS A 27 -6.84 -19.32 -11.23
CA LYS A 27 -7.78 -18.52 -10.45
C LYS A 27 -7.70 -17.05 -10.87
N TYR A 28 -8.85 -16.42 -11.13
CA TYR A 28 -8.93 -14.98 -11.32
C TYR A 28 -8.49 -14.21 -10.06
N ILE A 29 -7.65 -13.18 -10.28
CA ILE A 29 -7.22 -12.22 -9.27
C ILE A 29 -7.41 -10.83 -9.90
N PHE A 30 -7.99 -9.87 -9.18
CA PHE A 30 -8.29 -8.53 -9.69
C PHE A 30 -7.08 -7.79 -10.29
N LEU A 31 -5.87 -8.20 -9.94
CA LEU A 31 -4.63 -7.66 -10.52
C LEU A 31 -4.45 -7.99 -12.01
N GLU A 32 -5.17 -9.01 -12.52
CA GLU A 32 -5.16 -9.37 -13.94
C GLU A 32 -5.78 -8.29 -14.83
N ASP A 33 -6.71 -7.48 -14.31
CA ASP A 33 -7.44 -6.50 -15.12
C ASP A 33 -6.48 -5.57 -15.85
N GLY A 34 -5.49 -5.03 -15.14
CA GLY A 34 -4.50 -4.16 -15.74
C GLY A 34 -3.53 -4.85 -16.71
N LEU A 35 -3.37 -6.16 -16.63
CA LEU A 35 -2.64 -6.97 -17.63
C LEU A 35 -3.51 -7.20 -18.86
N ARG A 36 -4.78 -7.53 -18.66
CA ARG A 36 -5.76 -7.75 -19.74
C ARG A 36 -6.05 -6.47 -20.54
N GLU A 37 -6.13 -5.32 -19.89
CA GLU A 37 -6.25 -4.01 -20.55
C GLU A 37 -5.10 -3.74 -21.55
N ARG A 38 -3.91 -4.27 -21.28
CA ARG A 38 -2.72 -4.19 -22.16
C ARG A 38 -2.59 -5.39 -23.09
N HIS A 39 -3.56 -6.31 -23.10
CA HIS A 39 -3.52 -7.54 -23.88
C HIS A 39 -2.26 -8.40 -23.60
N ILE A 40 -1.71 -8.32 -22.39
CA ILE A 40 -0.56 -9.15 -21.97
C ILE A 40 -1.05 -10.59 -21.77
N PRO A 41 -0.52 -11.58 -22.51
CA PRO A 41 -0.92 -12.97 -22.38
C PRO A 41 -0.59 -13.53 -21.00
N ILE A 42 -1.55 -14.26 -20.40
CA ILE A 42 -1.40 -14.97 -19.14
C ILE A 42 -1.72 -16.44 -19.39
N TYR A 43 -0.73 -17.29 -19.14
CA TYR A 43 -0.82 -18.73 -19.36
C TYR A 43 -0.92 -19.49 -18.04
N SER A 44 -1.43 -20.70 -18.07
CA SER A 44 -1.22 -21.68 -17.00
C SER A 44 0.23 -22.18 -17.02
N PHE A 45 0.77 -22.58 -15.86
CA PHE A 45 2.13 -23.10 -15.80
C PHE A 45 2.30 -24.31 -16.72
N ASN A 46 3.31 -24.25 -17.58
CA ASN A 46 3.71 -25.34 -18.46
C ASN A 46 5.16 -25.11 -18.91
N LYS A 47 6.02 -26.12 -18.76
CA LYS A 47 7.43 -26.06 -19.21
C LYS A 47 7.57 -25.64 -20.67
N ASP A 48 6.57 -25.96 -21.52
CA ASP A 48 6.57 -25.63 -22.94
C ASP A 48 6.32 -24.13 -23.22
N ASN A 49 6.00 -23.33 -22.22
CA ASN A 49 5.93 -21.88 -22.33
C ASN A 49 7.34 -21.24 -22.43
N ILE A 50 8.37 -21.93 -21.95
CA ILE A 50 9.76 -21.46 -22.00
C ILE A 50 10.36 -21.74 -23.37
N LYS A 51 10.86 -20.69 -24.03
CA LYS A 51 11.44 -20.77 -25.38
C LYS A 51 12.86 -20.17 -25.38
N ASP A 52 13.68 -20.61 -26.35
CA ASP A 52 15.00 -20.05 -26.58
C ASP A 52 14.95 -18.53 -26.81
N GLY A 53 15.91 -17.83 -26.24
CA GLY A 53 16.06 -16.38 -26.38
C GLY A 53 15.17 -15.56 -25.46
N MET A 54 14.42 -16.18 -24.54
CA MET A 54 13.63 -15.46 -23.54
C MET A 54 14.48 -14.93 -22.39
N ASP A 55 14.11 -13.75 -21.91
CA ASP A 55 14.44 -13.25 -20.57
C ASP A 55 13.31 -13.64 -19.61
N VAL A 56 13.59 -14.52 -18.67
CA VAL A 56 12.60 -15.05 -17.71
C VAL A 56 12.79 -14.38 -16.35
N ILE A 57 11.78 -13.62 -15.90
CA ILE A 57 11.80 -12.96 -14.59
C ILE A 57 11.02 -13.82 -13.60
N VAL A 58 11.71 -14.37 -12.61
CA VAL A 58 11.14 -15.26 -11.59
C VAL A 58 10.71 -14.45 -10.37
N GLY A 59 9.42 -14.59 -10.03
CA GLY A 59 8.87 -13.99 -8.79
C GLY A 59 9.27 -14.79 -7.55
N ASN A 60 9.40 -14.13 -6.41
CA ASN A 60 9.93 -14.73 -5.16
C ASN A 60 9.10 -15.85 -4.53
N ALA A 61 7.91 -16.11 -5.04
CA ALA A 61 7.07 -17.21 -4.58
C ALA A 61 7.41 -18.56 -5.26
N PHE A 62 8.30 -18.54 -6.25
CA PHE A 62 8.60 -19.69 -7.09
C PHE A 62 10.08 -20.06 -7.03
N ASP A 63 10.34 -21.32 -7.08
CA ASP A 63 11.66 -21.93 -7.16
C ASP A 63 11.65 -23.07 -8.18
N ARG A 64 12.73 -23.87 -8.24
CA ARG A 64 12.86 -25.00 -9.16
C ARG A 64 11.75 -26.08 -9.05
N SER A 65 10.93 -26.05 -7.99
CA SER A 65 9.74 -26.96 -7.89
C SER A 65 8.65 -26.59 -8.89
N ASN A 66 8.66 -25.36 -9.42
CA ASN A 66 7.81 -24.95 -10.53
C ASN A 66 8.41 -25.40 -11.85
N GLU A 67 7.61 -26.07 -12.70
CA GLU A 67 8.05 -26.66 -13.97
C GLU A 67 8.63 -25.65 -14.97
N GLU A 68 8.15 -24.40 -14.98
CA GLU A 68 8.69 -23.36 -15.86
C GLU A 68 10.04 -22.84 -15.35
N VAL A 69 10.18 -22.66 -14.03
CA VAL A 69 11.48 -22.27 -13.44
C VAL A 69 12.52 -23.37 -13.72
N ALA A 70 12.16 -24.64 -13.54
CA ALA A 70 13.03 -25.74 -13.85
C ALA A 70 13.41 -25.76 -15.34
N ALA A 71 12.44 -25.58 -16.25
CA ALA A 71 12.71 -25.54 -17.70
C ALA A 71 13.59 -24.35 -18.11
N ALA A 72 13.42 -23.20 -17.47
CA ALA A 72 14.27 -22.03 -17.71
C ALA A 72 15.72 -22.27 -17.24
N GLU A 73 15.89 -22.84 -16.03
CA GLU A 73 17.23 -23.15 -15.50
C GLU A 73 17.97 -24.22 -16.30
N ASP A 74 17.25 -25.16 -16.91
CA ASP A 74 17.83 -26.23 -17.72
C ASP A 74 18.10 -25.80 -19.19
N ASN A 75 17.61 -24.63 -19.61
CA ASN A 75 17.77 -24.12 -20.98
C ASN A 75 18.90 -23.08 -21.07
N PRO A 76 20.05 -23.41 -21.68
CA PRO A 76 21.21 -22.49 -21.79
C PRO A 76 20.94 -21.27 -22.69
N ASN A 77 19.86 -21.27 -23.48
CA ASN A 77 19.48 -20.18 -24.37
C ASN A 77 18.49 -19.21 -23.73
N VAL A 78 18.20 -19.36 -22.42
CA VAL A 78 17.32 -18.51 -21.63
C VAL A 78 18.12 -17.73 -20.61
N THR A 79 17.84 -16.45 -20.47
CA THR A 79 18.43 -15.63 -19.40
C THR A 79 17.44 -15.52 -18.24
N ILE A 80 17.89 -15.90 -17.03
CA ILE A 80 17.05 -15.84 -15.83
C ILE A 80 17.39 -14.62 -15.00
N HIS A 81 16.36 -13.94 -14.58
CA HIS A 81 16.43 -12.80 -13.66
C HIS A 81 15.57 -13.05 -12.42
N HIS A 82 16.06 -12.66 -11.25
CA HIS A 82 15.22 -12.55 -10.07
C HIS A 82 14.53 -11.18 -10.05
N TYR A 83 13.28 -11.15 -9.59
CA TYR A 83 12.44 -9.95 -9.62
C TYR A 83 13.12 -8.70 -9.07
N TYR A 84 13.72 -8.78 -7.87
CA TYR A 84 14.31 -7.59 -7.24
C TYR A 84 15.60 -7.12 -7.91
N ASP A 85 16.44 -8.04 -8.38
CA ASP A 85 17.66 -7.70 -9.13
C ASP A 85 17.31 -7.03 -10.47
N PHE A 86 16.31 -7.57 -11.17
CA PHE A 86 15.84 -6.99 -12.42
C PHE A 86 15.25 -5.60 -12.22
N LEU A 87 14.39 -5.44 -11.21
CA LEU A 87 13.77 -4.14 -10.90
C LEU A 87 14.81 -3.10 -10.47
N ALA A 88 15.79 -3.49 -9.66
CA ALA A 88 16.89 -2.61 -9.26
C ALA A 88 17.63 -2.05 -10.47
N LYS A 89 18.00 -2.92 -11.41
CA LYS A 89 18.67 -2.51 -12.68
C LYS A 89 17.78 -1.61 -13.53
N LEU A 90 16.48 -1.90 -13.62
CA LEU A 90 15.52 -1.05 -14.35
C LEU A 90 15.41 0.35 -13.76
N MET A 91 15.58 0.48 -12.45
CA MET A 91 15.52 1.76 -11.74
C MET A 91 16.79 2.61 -11.91
N ASP A 92 17.98 1.99 -12.05
CA ASP A 92 19.29 2.65 -11.95
C ASP A 92 19.53 3.79 -12.97
N ASP A 93 18.89 3.76 -14.12
CA ASP A 93 19.03 4.79 -15.17
C ASP A 93 18.16 6.04 -14.93
N HIS A 94 17.49 6.13 -13.78
CA HIS A 94 16.53 7.20 -13.45
C HIS A 94 16.94 7.90 -12.15
N ILE A 95 16.39 9.10 -11.91
CA ILE A 95 16.32 9.65 -10.56
C ILE A 95 15.28 8.81 -9.81
N THR A 96 15.73 8.00 -8.86
CA THR A 96 14.91 7.01 -8.20
C THR A 96 14.41 7.51 -6.85
N ILE A 97 13.09 7.35 -6.61
CA ILE A 97 12.44 7.63 -5.34
C ILE A 97 11.91 6.30 -4.80
N GLY A 98 12.59 5.74 -3.79
CA GLY A 98 12.17 4.52 -3.12
C GLY A 98 11.33 4.83 -1.89
N ILE A 99 10.06 4.40 -1.89
CA ILE A 99 9.11 4.69 -0.81
C ILE A 99 8.92 3.45 0.04
N ALA A 100 9.45 3.50 1.26
CA ALA A 100 9.38 2.46 2.28
C ALA A 100 8.60 2.91 3.52
N GLY A 101 8.45 2.02 4.49
CA GLY A 101 7.76 2.25 5.76
C GLY A 101 6.76 1.14 6.06
N THR A 102 6.31 1.04 7.28
CA THR A 102 5.32 0.03 7.66
C THR A 102 3.95 0.32 7.05
N HIS A 103 3.47 1.57 7.18
CA HIS A 103 2.17 2.01 6.69
C HIS A 103 2.28 3.14 5.68
N GLY A 104 1.29 3.28 4.81
CA GLY A 104 1.15 4.40 3.90
C GLY A 104 1.95 4.31 2.60
N LYS A 105 2.82 3.32 2.41
CA LYS A 105 3.66 3.15 1.20
C LYS A 105 2.87 3.34 -0.10
N THR A 106 1.83 2.56 -0.30
CA THR A 106 1.02 2.55 -1.54
C THR A 106 0.39 3.92 -1.82
N SER A 107 -0.23 4.52 -0.80
CA SER A 107 -0.85 5.85 -0.92
C SER A 107 0.17 6.94 -1.22
N THR A 108 1.34 6.90 -0.54
CA THR A 108 2.43 7.85 -0.76
C THR A 108 3.04 7.67 -2.15
N THR A 109 3.26 6.43 -2.61
CA THR A 109 3.78 6.15 -3.95
C THR A 109 2.83 6.66 -5.03
N GLY A 110 1.53 6.42 -4.87
CA GLY A 110 0.51 6.93 -5.80
C GLY A 110 0.42 8.45 -5.80
N MET A 111 0.49 9.09 -4.64
CA MET A 111 0.48 10.55 -4.49
C MET A 111 1.75 11.17 -5.08
N ALA A 112 2.92 10.61 -4.83
CA ALA A 112 4.18 11.04 -5.42
C ALA A 112 4.15 10.90 -6.94
N TYR A 113 3.69 9.77 -7.47
CA TYR A 113 3.51 9.61 -8.91
C TYR A 113 2.58 10.66 -9.49
N HIS A 114 1.44 10.93 -8.84
CA HIS A 114 0.49 11.94 -9.30
C HIS A 114 1.11 13.33 -9.35
N LEU A 115 1.97 13.68 -8.38
CA LEU A 115 2.69 14.95 -8.36
C LEU A 115 3.75 15.04 -9.47
N PHE A 116 4.51 13.97 -9.70
CA PHE A 116 5.69 13.97 -10.56
C PHE A 116 5.37 13.75 -12.05
N LYS A 117 4.33 12.96 -12.39
CA LYS A 117 4.04 12.50 -13.77
C LYS A 117 3.79 13.63 -14.77
N ASP A 118 3.29 14.77 -14.29
CA ASP A 118 2.98 15.96 -15.11
C ASP A 118 4.08 17.03 -14.98
N TYR A 119 5.02 16.85 -14.04
CA TYR A 119 6.22 17.68 -13.90
C TYR A 119 7.32 17.26 -14.87
N ASP A 120 7.57 15.98 -14.96
CA ASP A 120 8.45 15.37 -15.95
C ASP A 120 8.06 13.90 -16.16
N LYS A 121 8.52 13.29 -17.23
CA LYS A 121 8.25 11.87 -17.53
C LYS A 121 8.66 11.00 -16.34
N THR A 122 7.73 10.23 -15.83
CA THR A 122 7.90 9.46 -14.59
C THR A 122 7.37 8.03 -14.76
N ASN A 123 8.22 7.06 -14.43
CA ASN A 123 7.85 5.66 -14.28
C ASN A 123 7.40 5.40 -12.85
N VAL A 124 6.49 4.46 -12.64
CA VAL A 124 6.01 4.10 -11.31
C VAL A 124 5.72 2.62 -11.14
N LEU A 125 6.06 2.10 -9.95
CA LEU A 125 5.66 0.79 -9.46
C LEU A 125 4.97 0.95 -8.11
N ILE A 126 3.65 0.66 -8.07
CA ILE A 126 2.82 0.76 -6.87
C ILE A 126 2.45 -0.65 -6.39
N GLY A 127 2.40 -0.86 -5.08
CA GLY A 127 2.11 -2.14 -4.45
C GLY A 127 0.67 -2.67 -4.65
N ASP A 128 -0.19 -1.92 -5.29
CA ASP A 128 -1.55 -2.31 -5.66
C ASP A 128 -1.65 -2.97 -7.07
N GLY A 129 -0.52 -3.33 -7.66
CA GLY A 129 -0.44 -3.90 -9.00
C GLY A 129 -0.42 -2.86 -10.13
N THR A 130 -0.40 -1.57 -9.79
CA THR A 130 -0.30 -0.50 -10.77
C THR A 130 1.16 -0.31 -11.20
N GLY A 131 1.40 -0.32 -12.51
CA GLY A 131 2.68 0.00 -13.12
C GLY A 131 2.45 0.84 -14.36
N TYR A 132 3.20 1.94 -14.50
CA TYR A 132 3.23 2.78 -15.70
C TYR A 132 4.66 3.14 -16.04
N ALA A 133 4.99 3.15 -17.33
CA ALA A 133 6.28 3.60 -17.80
C ALA A 133 6.17 4.37 -19.11
N THR A 134 7.17 5.23 -19.35
CA THR A 134 7.35 5.94 -20.61
C THR A 134 8.82 6.00 -20.97
N LYS A 135 9.14 5.83 -22.25
CA LYS A 135 10.53 5.89 -22.73
C LYS A 135 11.15 7.25 -22.44
N GLY A 136 12.38 7.22 -21.92
CA GLY A 136 13.13 8.42 -21.57
C GLY A 136 12.57 9.14 -20.35
N ALA A 137 11.98 8.40 -19.41
CA ALA A 137 11.55 8.94 -18.13
C ALA A 137 12.76 9.46 -17.34
N LYS A 138 12.59 10.61 -16.68
CA LYS A 138 13.58 11.18 -15.76
C LYS A 138 13.50 10.50 -14.39
N TYR A 139 12.29 10.21 -13.93
CA TYR A 139 12.04 9.66 -12.60
C TYR A 139 11.55 8.21 -12.64
N PHE A 140 11.92 7.45 -11.60
CA PHE A 140 11.31 6.17 -11.29
C PHE A 140 10.89 6.18 -9.81
N ILE A 141 9.59 6.10 -9.54
CA ILE A 141 9.03 6.05 -8.18
C ILE A 141 8.61 4.62 -7.90
N ALA A 142 9.14 4.01 -6.84
CA ALA A 142 8.84 2.62 -6.50
C ALA A 142 8.44 2.45 -5.05
N GLU A 143 7.41 1.67 -4.82
CA GLU A 143 7.10 1.14 -3.49
C GLU A 143 8.12 0.06 -3.13
N CYS A 144 8.84 0.26 -2.04
CA CYS A 144 9.93 -0.59 -1.57
C CYS A 144 9.49 -1.34 -0.32
N CYS A 145 9.21 -2.65 -0.47
CA CYS A 145 8.71 -3.50 0.60
C CYS A 145 9.85 -3.99 1.50
N GLU A 146 9.70 -3.78 2.80
CA GLU A 146 10.66 -4.18 3.84
C GLU A 146 10.65 -5.69 4.13
N TYR A 147 9.58 -6.40 3.77
CA TYR A 147 9.43 -7.82 4.06
C TYR A 147 10.59 -8.64 3.50
N LYS A 148 11.21 -9.46 4.35
CA LYS A 148 12.41 -10.26 4.02
C LYS A 148 13.59 -9.44 3.47
N ASP A 149 13.69 -8.20 3.91
CA ASP A 149 14.76 -7.27 3.49
C ASP A 149 14.78 -6.98 1.97
N HIS A 150 13.65 -7.14 1.28
CA HIS A 150 13.60 -6.99 -0.18
C HIS A 150 13.98 -5.58 -0.65
N PHE A 151 13.66 -4.53 0.12
CA PHE A 151 14.03 -3.16 -0.24
C PHE A 151 15.56 -2.92 -0.24
N LEU A 152 16.36 -3.81 0.38
CA LEU A 152 17.83 -3.70 0.38
C LEU A 152 18.46 -4.02 -0.98
N TRP A 153 17.70 -4.48 -1.96
CA TRP A 153 18.17 -4.58 -3.33
C TRP A 153 18.27 -3.24 -4.05
N TYR A 154 17.61 -2.19 -3.54
CA TYR A 154 17.47 -0.90 -4.20
C TYR A 154 18.43 0.14 -3.65
N HIS A 155 18.98 0.98 -4.53
CA HIS A 155 19.87 2.09 -4.20
C HIS A 155 19.26 3.39 -4.75
N PRO A 156 18.17 3.88 -4.15
CA PRO A 156 17.45 5.03 -4.66
C PRO A 156 18.23 6.34 -4.51
N ASP A 157 17.92 7.35 -5.33
CA ASP A 157 18.42 8.70 -5.10
C ASP A 157 17.83 9.27 -3.80
N TYR A 158 16.54 9.05 -3.58
CA TYR A 158 15.83 9.41 -2.37
C TYR A 158 15.27 8.17 -1.69
N ALA A 159 15.79 7.82 -0.51
CA ALA A 159 15.18 6.83 0.36
C ALA A 159 14.15 7.53 1.24
N TYR A 160 12.88 7.33 0.93
CA TYR A 160 11.77 7.86 1.70
C TYR A 160 11.22 6.80 2.65
N ILE A 161 10.99 7.15 3.92
CA ILE A 161 10.44 6.25 4.93
C ILE A 161 9.27 6.93 5.65
N ASN A 162 8.06 6.38 5.47
CA ASN A 162 6.85 6.91 6.09
C ASN A 162 6.86 6.83 7.62
N ASN A 163 7.14 5.64 8.14
CA ASN A 163 7.08 5.30 9.57
C ASN A 163 7.67 3.92 9.79
N ILE A 164 8.00 3.63 11.05
CA ILE A 164 8.41 2.30 11.50
C ILE A 164 7.50 1.84 12.64
N GLU A 165 6.79 0.74 12.44
CA GLU A 165 6.00 0.05 13.44
C GLU A 165 6.15 -1.46 13.23
N MET A 166 6.27 -2.24 14.29
CA MET A 166 6.53 -3.67 14.17
C MET A 166 5.45 -4.39 13.36
N ASP A 167 5.84 -4.90 12.21
CA ASP A 167 5.02 -5.80 11.37
C ASP A 167 5.89 -6.98 10.89
N HIS A 168 5.35 -7.85 10.06
CA HIS A 168 6.05 -9.01 9.50
C HIS A 168 6.75 -9.87 10.57
N VAL A 169 6.04 -10.14 11.67
CA VAL A 169 6.54 -10.88 12.86
C VAL A 169 6.94 -12.34 12.57
N ASP A 170 6.54 -12.85 11.39
CA ASP A 170 7.01 -14.12 10.85
C ASP A 170 8.49 -14.06 10.43
N TYR A 171 8.98 -12.91 10.03
CA TYR A 171 10.36 -12.66 9.61
C TYR A 171 11.17 -11.88 10.66
N PHE A 172 10.74 -10.67 11.02
CA PHE A 172 11.41 -9.83 12.01
C PHE A 172 11.05 -10.28 13.44
N LYS A 173 12.06 -10.56 14.24
CA LYS A 173 11.86 -11.12 15.58
C LYS A 173 11.92 -10.06 16.70
N SER A 174 12.45 -8.89 16.42
CA SER A 174 12.52 -7.76 17.36
C SER A 174 12.42 -6.43 16.64
N MET A 175 12.03 -5.38 17.37
CA MET A 175 12.01 -4.00 16.86
C MET A 175 13.42 -3.56 16.44
N GLU A 176 14.45 -3.94 17.20
CA GLU A 176 15.84 -3.64 16.87
C GLU A 176 16.25 -4.22 15.49
N GLN A 177 15.89 -5.48 15.19
CA GLN A 177 16.15 -6.07 13.88
C GLN A 177 15.42 -5.28 12.77
N TYR A 178 14.20 -4.86 13.05
CA TYR A 178 13.38 -4.09 12.10
C TYR A 178 13.99 -2.71 11.82
N GLU A 179 14.38 -1.99 12.86
CA GLU A 179 15.08 -0.70 12.79
C GLU A 179 16.40 -0.81 12.02
N GLN A 180 17.23 -1.84 12.29
CA GLN A 180 18.49 -2.08 11.56
C GLN A 180 18.27 -2.31 10.08
N SER A 181 17.18 -2.96 9.69
CA SER A 181 16.83 -3.15 8.29
C SER A 181 16.51 -1.82 7.61
N PHE A 182 15.70 -0.96 8.24
CA PHE A 182 15.40 0.38 7.72
C PHE A 182 16.63 1.30 7.71
N GLU A 183 17.49 1.21 8.73
CA GLU A 183 18.76 1.95 8.76
C GLU A 183 19.65 1.60 7.56
N LYS A 184 19.79 0.30 7.26
CA LYS A 184 20.52 -0.16 6.08
C LYS A 184 19.93 0.38 4.79
N TYR A 185 18.61 0.25 4.62
CA TYR A 185 17.92 0.78 3.44
C TYR A 185 18.11 2.29 3.28
N ALA A 186 17.90 3.07 4.34
CA ALA A 186 18.07 4.51 4.33
C ALA A 186 19.48 4.90 3.86
N ASN A 187 20.52 4.22 4.38
CA ASN A 187 21.92 4.51 4.06
C ASN A 187 22.34 4.11 2.63
N GLN A 188 21.48 3.41 1.88
CA GLN A 188 21.67 3.16 0.45
C GLN A 188 21.26 4.35 -0.42
N ALA A 189 20.65 5.40 0.14
CA ALA A 189 20.30 6.62 -0.60
C ALA A 189 21.53 7.26 -1.25
N LYS A 190 21.38 7.69 -2.51
CA LYS A 190 22.45 8.37 -3.27
C LYS A 190 22.48 9.88 -2.96
N LYS A 191 21.32 10.55 -2.82
CA LYS A 191 21.18 12.01 -2.61
C LYS A 191 20.72 12.37 -1.20
N ALA A 192 19.57 11.86 -0.75
CA ALA A 192 19.03 12.19 0.56
C ALA A 192 18.09 11.10 1.10
N ILE A 193 17.96 11.11 2.42
CA ILE A 193 17.01 10.32 3.18
C ILE A 193 15.87 11.24 3.60
N VAL A 194 14.63 10.87 3.33
CA VAL A 194 13.44 11.64 3.71
C VAL A 194 12.64 10.82 4.71
N ILE A 195 12.46 11.31 5.93
CA ILE A 195 11.83 10.58 7.02
C ILE A 195 10.74 11.38 7.73
N TRP A 196 9.75 10.69 8.27
CA TRP A 196 8.83 11.30 9.22
C TRP A 196 9.54 11.55 10.55
N GLY A 197 9.83 12.84 10.82
CA GLY A 197 10.61 13.23 11.99
C GLY A 197 9.86 13.14 13.33
N ASP A 198 8.53 12.95 13.30
CA ASP A 198 7.71 12.75 14.50
C ASP A 198 7.58 11.27 14.89
N ASP A 199 8.10 10.35 14.06
CA ASP A 199 8.12 8.92 14.32
C ASP A 199 9.00 8.60 15.55
N PRO A 200 8.58 7.69 16.44
CA PRO A 200 9.36 7.40 17.65
C PRO A 200 10.68 6.67 17.38
N HIS A 201 10.87 6.07 16.23
CA HIS A 201 12.03 5.26 15.87
C HIS A 201 12.96 5.95 14.86
N LEU A 202 12.40 6.46 13.76
CA LEU A 202 13.17 7.00 12.64
C LEU A 202 14.20 8.07 13.03
N PRO A 203 13.91 9.08 13.90
CA PRO A 203 14.89 10.11 14.23
C PRO A 203 16.12 9.60 15.00
N HIS A 204 16.06 8.38 15.52
CA HIS A 204 17.11 7.79 16.38
C HIS A 204 18.03 6.82 15.63
N LEU A 205 17.76 6.52 14.35
CA LEU A 205 18.61 5.64 13.53
C LEU A 205 19.90 6.36 13.13
N ASN A 206 20.93 5.58 12.80
CA ASN A 206 22.24 6.11 12.42
C ASN A 206 22.29 6.38 10.91
N TYR A 207 22.24 7.61 10.52
CA TYR A 207 22.28 8.01 9.12
C TYR A 207 23.67 8.51 8.70
N THR A 208 24.15 8.03 7.55
CA THR A 208 25.42 8.44 6.96
C THR A 208 25.26 9.44 5.81
N LYS A 209 24.02 9.74 5.44
CA LYS A 209 23.64 10.62 4.33
C LYS A 209 22.83 11.81 4.86
N ARG A 210 22.62 12.81 3.98
CA ARG A 210 21.74 13.94 4.30
C ARG A 210 20.34 13.45 4.64
N VAL A 211 19.84 13.83 5.81
CA VAL A 211 18.46 13.55 6.24
C VAL A 211 17.64 14.82 6.11
N VAL A 212 16.42 14.69 5.60
CA VAL A 212 15.39 15.74 5.60
C VAL A 212 14.19 15.20 6.36
N LYS A 213 13.83 15.85 7.44
CA LYS A 213 12.73 15.44 8.33
C LYS A 213 11.47 16.24 8.03
N PHE A 214 10.33 15.54 7.93
CA PHE A 214 9.02 16.17 7.82
C PHE A 214 8.12 15.77 8.98
N GLY A 215 7.19 16.65 9.36
CA GLY A 215 6.23 16.39 10.44
C GLY A 215 5.48 17.62 10.91
N VAL A 216 4.83 17.52 12.07
CA VAL A 216 4.07 18.62 12.68
C VAL A 216 4.78 19.19 13.92
N LYS A 217 5.66 18.41 14.57
CA LYS A 217 6.41 18.84 15.75
C LYS A 217 7.58 19.76 15.38
N ASP A 218 8.02 20.53 16.34
CA ASP A 218 9.23 21.35 16.17
C ASP A 218 10.47 20.49 15.93
N GLY A 219 11.42 21.03 15.16
CA GLY A 219 12.66 20.35 14.78
C GLY A 219 12.59 19.55 13.48
N ASN A 220 11.46 19.59 12.77
CA ASN A 220 11.36 19.11 11.39
C ASN A 220 11.83 20.17 10.39
N ASP A 221 12.50 19.73 9.32
CA ASP A 221 12.94 20.60 8.22
C ASP A 221 11.75 21.08 7.37
N VAL A 222 10.76 20.22 7.20
CA VAL A 222 9.48 20.51 6.56
C VAL A 222 8.37 20.30 7.58
N GLN A 223 7.75 21.39 8.00
CA GLN A 223 6.81 21.39 9.12
C GLN A 223 5.43 21.88 8.69
N ALA A 224 4.37 21.11 9.01
CA ALA A 224 3.01 21.62 8.92
C ALA A 224 2.61 22.32 10.22
N LYS A 225 2.01 23.52 10.08
CA LYS A 225 1.41 24.28 11.18
C LYS A 225 -0.02 24.67 10.85
N ASN A 226 -0.77 25.13 11.83
CA ASN A 226 -2.15 25.59 11.67
C ASN A 226 -3.05 24.55 10.97
N VAL A 227 -2.86 23.28 11.33
CA VAL A 227 -3.57 22.17 10.71
C VAL A 227 -5.04 22.17 11.07
N ILE A 228 -5.89 22.21 10.06
CA ILE A 228 -7.34 22.00 10.16
C ILE A 228 -7.68 20.71 9.42
N ASN A 229 -8.29 19.78 10.12
CA ASN A 229 -8.77 18.50 9.58
C ASN A 229 -10.22 18.32 9.96
N ASN A 230 -11.12 18.53 9.02
CA ASN A 230 -12.56 18.44 9.23
C ASN A 230 -13.29 17.88 7.99
N GLU A 231 -14.62 17.93 7.96
CA GLU A 231 -15.44 17.42 6.86
C GLU A 231 -15.20 18.10 5.50
N LYS A 232 -14.50 19.24 5.48
CA LYS A 232 -14.10 19.94 4.23
C LYS A 232 -12.74 19.53 3.72
N GLY A 233 -11.99 18.75 4.50
CA GLY A 233 -10.66 18.25 4.17
C GLY A 233 -9.56 18.79 5.08
N LEU A 234 -8.33 18.76 4.57
CA LEU A 234 -7.12 19.22 5.22
C LEU A 234 -6.74 20.64 4.74
N SER A 235 -6.45 21.53 5.69
CA SER A 235 -5.87 22.85 5.43
C SER A 235 -4.72 23.08 6.40
N PHE A 236 -3.56 23.52 5.91
CA PHE A 236 -2.36 23.69 6.72
C PHE A 236 -1.31 24.57 6.05
N ASP A 237 -0.49 25.22 6.85
CA ASP A 237 0.68 25.97 6.39
C ASP A 237 1.89 25.03 6.37
N VAL A 238 2.69 25.07 5.30
CA VAL A 238 3.96 24.35 5.20
C VAL A 238 5.11 25.32 5.36
N TYR A 239 5.98 25.05 6.34
CA TYR A 239 7.25 25.75 6.53
C TYR A 239 8.39 24.82 6.13
N ILE A 240 9.34 25.34 5.37
CA ILE A 240 10.54 24.61 4.93
C ILE A 240 11.76 25.37 5.45
N TYR A 241 12.56 24.71 6.28
CA TYR A 241 13.71 25.31 6.99
C TYR A 241 13.36 26.61 7.74
N GLY A 242 12.13 26.72 8.21
CA GLY A 242 11.63 27.86 8.98
C GLY A 242 10.91 28.93 8.17
N ASP A 243 11.02 28.92 6.85
CA ASP A 243 10.35 29.88 5.97
C ASP A 243 9.00 29.33 5.48
N LEU A 244 7.97 30.17 5.42
CA LEU A 244 6.66 29.79 4.90
C LEU A 244 6.77 29.48 3.40
N PHE A 245 6.53 28.21 3.06
CA PHE A 245 6.50 27.75 1.68
C PHE A 245 5.13 27.98 1.01
N GLY A 246 4.04 27.76 1.76
CA GLY A 246 2.69 28.03 1.28
C GLY A 246 1.59 27.46 2.18
N HIS A 247 0.35 27.83 1.88
CA HIS A 247 -0.85 27.37 2.54
C HIS A 247 -1.57 26.35 1.66
N PHE A 248 -1.61 25.09 2.07
CA PHE A 248 -2.26 24.01 1.34
C PHE A 248 -3.72 23.83 1.79
N THR A 249 -4.62 23.64 0.82
CA THR A 249 -6.01 23.20 1.05
C THR A 249 -6.29 22.03 0.12
N LEU A 250 -6.52 20.85 0.70
CA LEU A 250 -6.59 19.60 -0.03
C LEU A 250 -7.84 18.80 0.34
N PRO A 251 -8.47 18.09 -0.60
CA PRO A 251 -9.64 17.26 -0.36
C PRO A 251 -9.26 15.91 0.27
N PHE A 252 -8.39 15.95 1.28
CA PHE A 252 -7.90 14.78 2.01
C PHE A 252 -8.38 14.82 3.44
N TYR A 253 -8.37 13.68 4.11
CA TYR A 253 -8.84 13.54 5.48
C TYR A 253 -7.83 12.70 6.28
N GLY A 254 -7.79 12.96 7.59
CA GLY A 254 -6.95 12.21 8.52
C GLY A 254 -5.49 12.66 8.60
N MET A 255 -4.93 12.56 9.81
CA MET A 255 -3.56 12.98 10.08
C MET A 255 -2.52 12.12 9.35
N HIS A 256 -2.79 10.83 9.14
CA HIS A 256 -1.91 9.96 8.38
C HIS A 256 -1.75 10.41 6.92
N THR A 257 -2.83 10.92 6.31
CA THR A 257 -2.78 11.49 4.95
C THR A 257 -2.01 12.80 4.93
N LEU A 258 -2.11 13.62 5.99
CA LEU A 258 -1.26 14.81 6.15
C LEU A 258 0.23 14.43 6.14
N TYR A 259 0.64 13.42 6.92
CA TYR A 259 2.04 12.99 6.97
C TYR A 259 2.53 12.47 5.62
N ASN A 260 1.75 11.63 4.93
CA ASN A 260 2.07 11.19 3.57
C ASN A 260 2.22 12.39 2.61
N THR A 261 1.33 13.36 2.71
CA THR A 261 1.33 14.58 1.88
C THR A 261 2.57 15.43 2.14
N LEU A 262 2.94 15.66 3.41
CA LEU A 262 4.15 16.40 3.77
C LEU A 262 5.41 15.75 3.22
N GLY A 263 5.50 14.44 3.29
CA GLY A 263 6.62 13.71 2.70
C GLY A 263 6.69 13.85 1.18
N VAL A 264 5.55 13.82 0.49
CA VAL A 264 5.48 14.04 -0.96
C VAL A 264 5.84 15.50 -1.32
N ILE A 265 5.37 16.48 -0.56
CA ILE A 265 5.76 17.89 -0.70
C ILE A 265 7.28 18.03 -0.51
N THR A 266 7.87 17.34 0.47
CA THR A 266 9.32 17.33 0.72
C THR A 266 10.08 16.82 -0.52
N LEU A 267 9.64 15.73 -1.13
CA LEU A 267 10.25 15.20 -2.35
C LEU A 267 10.13 16.18 -3.53
N GLY A 268 8.95 16.78 -3.71
CA GLY A 268 8.73 17.79 -4.75
C GLY A 268 9.62 19.01 -4.56
N TYR A 269 9.75 19.52 -3.33
CA TYR A 269 10.64 20.64 -3.00
C TYR A 269 12.12 20.32 -3.30
N LEU A 270 12.58 19.12 -2.96
CA LEU A 270 13.95 18.68 -3.23
C LEU A 270 14.25 18.58 -4.74
N GLU A 271 13.24 18.38 -5.57
CA GLU A 271 13.35 18.37 -7.04
C GLU A 271 12.96 19.73 -7.68
N GLY A 272 12.74 20.79 -6.86
CA GLY A 272 12.59 22.17 -7.32
C GLY A 272 11.16 22.55 -7.75
N MET A 273 10.15 21.80 -7.34
CA MET A 273 8.75 22.16 -7.59
C MET A 273 8.34 23.33 -6.71
N ASP A 274 7.60 24.28 -7.27
CA ASP A 274 7.04 25.41 -6.52
C ASP A 274 5.69 25.05 -5.84
N PHE A 275 5.26 25.95 -4.97
CA PHE A 275 4.02 25.79 -4.21
C PHE A 275 2.79 25.68 -5.13
N ASP A 276 2.65 26.58 -6.09
CA ASP A 276 1.44 26.67 -6.93
C ASP A 276 1.24 25.39 -7.74
N TYR A 277 2.33 24.85 -8.29
CA TYR A 277 2.32 23.57 -8.97
C TYR A 277 1.88 22.43 -8.04
N MET A 278 2.52 22.32 -6.86
CA MET A 278 2.20 21.25 -5.91
C MET A 278 0.76 21.33 -5.38
N GLN A 279 0.29 22.54 -5.02
CA GLN A 279 -1.10 22.77 -4.58
C GLN A 279 -2.08 22.34 -5.66
N SER A 280 -1.83 22.75 -6.91
CA SER A 280 -2.70 22.40 -8.05
C SER A 280 -2.76 20.90 -8.28
N GLN A 281 -1.62 20.22 -8.31
CA GLN A 281 -1.57 18.78 -8.56
C GLN A 281 -2.17 17.97 -7.41
N LEU A 282 -1.76 18.22 -6.17
CA LEU A 282 -2.24 17.46 -5.02
C LEU A 282 -3.75 17.62 -4.80
N SER A 283 -4.34 18.76 -5.12
CA SER A 283 -5.79 18.97 -5.01
C SER A 283 -6.63 18.08 -5.94
N THR A 284 -6.03 17.52 -6.98
CA THR A 284 -6.70 16.63 -7.96
C THR A 284 -6.45 15.14 -7.71
N PHE A 285 -5.61 14.77 -6.73
CA PHE A 285 -5.34 13.38 -6.41
C PHE A 285 -6.58 12.68 -5.84
N LYS A 286 -6.94 11.54 -6.41
CA LYS A 286 -8.16 10.78 -6.05
C LYS A 286 -7.91 9.53 -5.22
N GLY A 287 -6.67 9.37 -4.71
CA GLY A 287 -6.28 8.15 -3.98
C GLY A 287 -5.75 7.03 -4.88
N THR A 288 -5.46 5.89 -4.26
CA THR A 288 -5.00 4.66 -4.90
C THR A 288 -6.04 3.55 -4.73
N LYS A 289 -5.93 2.48 -5.51
CA LYS A 289 -6.90 1.37 -5.48
C LYS A 289 -6.97 0.76 -4.08
N ARG A 290 -8.20 0.53 -3.61
CA ARG A 290 -8.45 -0.08 -2.31
C ARG A 290 -7.74 0.61 -1.13
N ARG A 291 -7.60 1.94 -1.21
CA ARG A 291 -7.15 2.80 -0.13
C ARG A 291 -8.20 3.86 0.09
N TYR A 292 -9.07 3.62 1.07
CA TYR A 292 -10.23 4.44 1.38
C TYR A 292 -11.11 4.71 0.14
N ALA A 293 -11.39 3.64 -0.62
CA ALA A 293 -12.21 3.74 -1.84
C ALA A 293 -13.68 3.90 -1.45
N VAL A 294 -14.26 5.05 -1.77
CA VAL A 294 -15.60 5.45 -1.33
C VAL A 294 -16.61 5.28 -2.45
N LYS A 295 -17.74 4.65 -2.13
CA LYS A 295 -18.96 4.61 -2.95
C LYS A 295 -20.13 5.14 -2.12
N GLU A 296 -20.93 6.04 -2.67
CA GLU A 296 -22.16 6.55 -2.03
C GLU A 296 -23.38 5.97 -2.75
N VAL A 297 -24.25 5.30 -2.01
CA VAL A 297 -25.50 4.71 -2.54
C VAL A 297 -26.65 5.04 -1.60
N GLY A 298 -27.59 5.86 -2.07
CA GLY A 298 -28.67 6.38 -1.24
C GLY A 298 -28.13 7.20 -0.06
N ASN A 299 -28.55 6.86 1.15
CA ASN A 299 -28.11 7.53 2.38
C ASN A 299 -26.88 6.85 3.02
N ASN A 300 -26.35 5.80 2.39
CA ASN A 300 -25.24 5.02 2.91
C ASN A 300 -23.94 5.31 2.15
N VAL A 301 -22.83 5.14 2.87
CA VAL A 301 -21.48 5.25 2.33
C VAL A 301 -20.79 3.90 2.50
N TYR A 302 -20.09 3.45 1.48
CA TYR A 302 -19.33 2.20 1.49
C TYR A 302 -17.86 2.52 1.24
N VAL A 303 -16.99 1.97 2.06
CA VAL A 303 -15.55 2.21 2.02
C VAL A 303 -14.84 0.86 1.97
N ASP A 304 -14.11 0.58 0.90
CA ASP A 304 -13.18 -0.53 0.80
C ASP A 304 -11.77 -0.05 1.11
N ASP A 305 -11.12 -0.70 2.09
CA ASP A 305 -9.74 -0.41 2.45
C ASP A 305 -8.91 -1.67 2.69
N TYR A 306 -7.67 -1.61 2.27
CA TYR A 306 -6.69 -2.68 2.43
C TYR A 306 -6.13 -2.80 3.85
N ALA A 307 -6.59 -1.97 4.80
CA ALA A 307 -6.13 -1.95 6.18
C ALA A 307 -6.22 -3.33 6.83
N HIS A 308 -5.12 -3.76 7.43
CA HIS A 308 -4.99 -5.08 8.05
C HIS A 308 -4.11 -5.06 9.31
N HIS A 309 -3.42 -3.98 9.59
CA HIS A 309 -2.72 -3.74 10.85
C HIS A 309 -3.60 -2.88 11.77
N PRO A 310 -3.56 -3.06 13.11
CA PRO A 310 -4.37 -2.28 14.04
C PRO A 310 -4.27 -0.76 13.82
N THR A 311 -3.07 -0.24 13.65
CA THR A 311 -2.83 1.19 13.40
C THR A 311 -3.49 1.67 12.10
N ALA A 312 -3.43 0.88 11.03
CA ALA A 312 -4.08 1.22 9.76
C ALA A 312 -5.62 1.24 9.91
N ILE A 313 -6.19 0.24 10.60
CA ILE A 313 -7.64 0.19 10.89
C ILE A 313 -8.07 1.42 11.71
N LYS A 314 -7.27 1.81 12.72
CA LYS A 314 -7.50 3.01 13.50
C LYS A 314 -7.57 4.25 12.60
N TYR A 315 -6.63 4.42 11.70
CA TYR A 315 -6.61 5.57 10.78
C TYR A 315 -7.84 5.62 9.86
N VAL A 316 -8.26 4.48 9.33
CA VAL A 316 -9.49 4.38 8.52
C VAL A 316 -10.73 4.81 9.31
N ILE A 317 -10.85 4.36 10.56
CA ILE A 317 -11.97 4.73 11.44
C ILE A 317 -11.93 6.24 11.78
N GLU A 318 -10.77 6.78 12.13
CA GLU A 318 -10.59 8.20 12.45
C GLU A 318 -10.89 9.10 11.24
N GLU A 319 -10.43 8.73 10.06
CA GLU A 319 -10.74 9.41 8.81
C GLU A 319 -12.25 9.40 8.54
N THR A 320 -12.89 8.25 8.74
CA THR A 320 -14.35 8.11 8.56
C THR A 320 -15.15 9.01 9.50
N ARG A 321 -14.76 9.07 10.78
CA ARG A 321 -15.39 9.97 11.76
C ARG A 321 -15.24 11.44 11.35
N THR A 322 -14.09 11.82 10.80
CA THR A 322 -13.83 13.17 10.34
C THR A 322 -14.65 13.53 9.10
N ARG A 323 -14.68 12.63 8.12
CA ARG A 323 -15.32 12.86 6.82
C ARG A 323 -16.83 12.78 6.85
N PHE A 324 -17.40 11.92 7.71
CA PHE A 324 -18.84 11.66 7.79
C PHE A 324 -19.38 11.85 9.22
N PRO A 325 -19.31 13.07 9.78
CA PRO A 325 -19.76 13.30 11.14
C PRO A 325 -21.26 13.01 11.27
N GLY A 326 -21.62 12.31 12.35
CA GLY A 326 -23.02 11.97 12.65
C GLY A 326 -23.57 10.71 11.97
N LYS A 327 -22.82 10.07 11.06
CA LYS A 327 -23.19 8.74 10.57
C LYS A 327 -22.67 7.64 11.51
N GLN A 328 -23.50 6.60 11.69
CA GLN A 328 -23.04 5.40 12.41
C GLN A 328 -22.04 4.63 11.56
N ILE A 329 -21.06 4.00 12.19
CA ILE A 329 -20.02 3.21 11.52
C ILE A 329 -20.28 1.72 11.73
N VAL A 330 -20.52 1.00 10.63
CA VAL A 330 -20.59 -0.45 10.56
C VAL A 330 -19.26 -0.94 10.02
N ALA A 331 -18.34 -1.37 10.89
CA ALA A 331 -17.02 -1.79 10.49
C ALA A 331 -16.94 -3.31 10.38
N VAL A 332 -16.46 -3.81 9.24
CA VAL A 332 -16.29 -5.21 8.93
C VAL A 332 -14.82 -5.47 8.66
N TYR A 333 -14.17 -6.24 9.53
CA TYR A 333 -12.75 -6.58 9.40
C TYR A 333 -12.55 -8.07 9.15
N GLN A 334 -11.76 -8.41 8.13
CA GLN A 334 -11.30 -9.76 7.85
C GLN A 334 -9.79 -9.86 8.02
N PRO A 335 -9.28 -10.62 9.00
CA PRO A 335 -7.86 -10.89 9.14
C PRO A 335 -7.35 -11.80 8.01
N ASP A 336 -6.05 -11.69 7.66
CA ASP A 336 -5.46 -12.41 6.53
C ASP A 336 -4.38 -13.43 6.92
N ARG A 337 -3.71 -13.23 8.08
CA ARG A 337 -2.64 -14.09 8.58
C ARG A 337 -2.89 -14.49 10.03
N TYR A 338 -2.69 -15.78 10.33
CA TYR A 338 -2.89 -16.34 11.67
C TYR A 338 -1.92 -15.75 12.69
N SER A 339 -0.62 -15.63 12.36
CA SER A 339 0.40 -15.05 13.24
C SER A 339 0.07 -13.60 13.63
N ARG A 340 -0.40 -12.79 12.67
CA ARG A 340 -0.84 -11.41 12.92
C ARG A 340 -2.11 -11.40 13.77
N GLY A 341 -3.09 -12.27 13.47
CA GLY A 341 -4.31 -12.43 14.27
C GLY A 341 -4.03 -12.73 15.74
N LEU A 342 -3.08 -13.65 16.03
CA LEU A 342 -2.65 -13.98 17.38
C LEU A 342 -1.93 -12.80 18.05
N ARG A 343 -0.97 -12.20 17.35
CA ARG A 343 -0.12 -11.14 17.90
C ARG A 343 -0.92 -9.92 18.31
N PHE A 344 -1.87 -9.50 17.48
CA PHE A 344 -2.61 -8.26 17.67
C PHE A 344 -4.08 -8.45 18.06
N ALA A 345 -4.47 -9.64 18.53
CA ALA A 345 -5.87 -9.96 18.86
C ALA A 345 -6.55 -8.91 19.77
N LYS A 346 -5.85 -8.47 20.82
CA LYS A 346 -6.36 -7.46 21.77
C LYS A 346 -6.40 -6.06 21.17
N ASP A 347 -5.45 -5.74 20.29
CA ASP A 347 -5.39 -4.43 19.63
C ASP A 347 -6.51 -4.28 18.61
N TYR A 348 -6.78 -5.33 17.80
CA TYR A 348 -7.94 -5.37 16.91
C TYR A 348 -9.25 -5.18 17.69
N ALA A 349 -9.44 -5.93 18.76
CA ALA A 349 -10.64 -5.82 19.60
C ALA A 349 -10.79 -4.40 20.15
N ARG A 350 -9.74 -3.81 20.72
CA ARG A 350 -9.74 -2.45 21.27
C ARG A 350 -10.08 -1.40 20.22
N ILE A 351 -9.54 -1.52 19.01
CA ILE A 351 -9.79 -0.55 17.93
C ILE A 351 -11.19 -0.72 17.38
N MET A 352 -11.62 -1.96 17.13
CA MET A 352 -12.98 -2.23 16.68
C MET A 352 -14.05 -1.89 17.73
N ASP A 353 -13.67 -1.77 19.01
CA ASP A 353 -14.59 -1.27 20.07
C ASP A 353 -14.89 0.22 19.95
N THR A 354 -14.19 0.97 19.13
CA THR A 354 -14.45 2.40 18.91
C THR A 354 -15.56 2.68 17.90
N VAL A 355 -16.03 1.70 17.12
CA VAL A 355 -17.10 1.86 16.13
C VAL A 355 -18.46 1.51 16.71
N ASP A 356 -19.54 1.93 16.04
CA ASP A 356 -20.90 1.68 16.52
C ASP A 356 -21.26 0.19 16.39
N HIS A 357 -20.91 -0.43 15.28
CA HIS A 357 -21.24 -1.83 14.97
C HIS A 357 -19.99 -2.59 14.48
N PRO A 358 -19.25 -3.25 15.39
CA PRO A 358 -18.07 -4.05 15.02
C PRO A 358 -18.47 -5.44 14.52
N TYR A 359 -18.03 -5.75 13.31
CA TYR A 359 -18.18 -7.04 12.68
C TYR A 359 -16.83 -7.63 12.28
N PHE A 360 -16.75 -8.95 12.33
CA PHE A 360 -15.59 -9.70 11.84
C PHE A 360 -16.04 -10.74 10.82
N VAL A 361 -15.15 -11.03 9.88
CA VAL A 361 -15.23 -12.19 8.99
C VAL A 361 -14.09 -13.12 9.38
N ASP A 362 -14.30 -14.42 9.28
CA ASP A 362 -13.25 -15.39 9.60
C ASP A 362 -12.09 -15.33 8.60
N PHE A 363 -10.95 -15.92 8.99
CA PHE A 363 -9.80 -16.02 8.08
C PHE A 363 -10.22 -16.66 6.75
N PRO A 364 -9.67 -16.19 5.61
CA PRO A 364 -10.00 -16.79 4.33
C PRO A 364 -9.65 -18.29 4.30
N LYS A 365 -10.54 -19.12 3.76
CA LYS A 365 -10.34 -20.58 3.66
C LYS A 365 -9.03 -20.99 2.96
N ASN A 366 -8.50 -20.10 2.13
CA ASN A 366 -7.23 -20.24 1.41
C ASN A 366 -6.12 -19.35 1.98
N ALA A 367 -6.27 -18.88 3.23
CA ALA A 367 -5.16 -18.18 3.90
C ALA A 367 -3.91 -19.09 3.90
N PRO A 368 -2.71 -18.52 3.69
CA PRO A 368 -1.49 -19.31 3.77
C PRO A 368 -1.43 -20.01 5.14
N LYS A 369 -1.37 -21.35 5.11
CA LYS A 369 -1.21 -22.12 6.35
C LYS A 369 0.15 -21.82 6.93
N GLU A 370 0.15 -21.23 8.12
CA GLU A 370 1.37 -20.97 8.88
C GLU A 370 1.61 -22.20 9.77
N PRO A 371 2.76 -22.88 9.66
CA PRO A 371 3.04 -24.11 10.40
C PRO A 371 2.82 -23.97 11.90
N GLY A 372 2.03 -24.86 12.49
CA GLY A 372 1.78 -24.91 13.93
C GLY A 372 0.74 -23.88 14.44
N ILE A 373 0.06 -23.14 13.57
CA ILE A 373 -1.02 -22.23 13.95
C ILE A 373 -2.33 -22.69 13.30
N ASP A 374 -3.30 -23.04 14.15
CA ASP A 374 -4.67 -23.41 13.76
C ASP A 374 -5.64 -22.61 14.64
N ILE A 375 -6.18 -21.52 14.08
CA ILE A 375 -7.08 -20.59 14.76
C ILE A 375 -8.19 -20.13 13.84
N ASP A 376 -9.26 -19.65 14.43
CA ASP A 376 -10.32 -18.90 13.78
C ASP A 376 -10.42 -17.47 14.35
N VAL A 377 -11.36 -16.68 13.88
CA VAL A 377 -11.52 -15.29 14.29
C VAL A 377 -11.91 -15.14 15.76
N SER A 378 -12.31 -16.22 16.45
CA SER A 378 -12.64 -16.17 17.89
C SER A 378 -11.47 -15.74 18.75
N VAL A 379 -10.24 -15.93 18.28
CA VAL A 379 -9.03 -15.41 18.96
C VAL A 379 -9.12 -13.89 19.16
N ILE A 380 -9.77 -13.18 18.26
CA ILE A 380 -10.00 -11.72 18.32
C ILE A 380 -11.30 -11.43 19.05
N THR A 381 -12.43 -12.05 18.62
CA THR A 381 -13.77 -11.68 19.06
C THR A 381 -14.03 -11.99 20.53
N LYS A 382 -13.34 -12.97 21.13
CA LYS A 382 -13.40 -13.21 22.59
C LYS A 382 -12.97 -12.00 23.43
N ASN A 383 -12.20 -11.07 22.86
CA ASN A 383 -11.80 -9.83 23.51
C ASN A 383 -12.76 -8.67 23.27
N LEU A 384 -13.81 -8.87 22.44
CA LEU A 384 -14.85 -7.88 22.13
C LEU A 384 -16.23 -8.58 22.05
N PRO A 385 -16.87 -8.91 23.19
CA PRO A 385 -18.12 -9.70 23.22
C PRO A 385 -19.31 -9.08 22.50
N ARG A 386 -19.31 -7.76 22.27
CA ARG A 386 -20.36 -7.07 21.51
C ARG A 386 -20.19 -7.18 19.99
N SER A 387 -19.06 -7.67 19.53
CA SER A 387 -18.84 -7.89 18.10
C SER A 387 -19.63 -9.09 17.59
N LYS A 388 -19.95 -9.06 16.29
CA LYS A 388 -20.59 -10.18 15.61
C LYS A 388 -19.66 -10.73 14.52
N VAL A 389 -19.86 -11.99 14.17
CA VAL A 389 -19.18 -12.63 13.04
C VAL A 389 -20.19 -12.80 11.91
N VAL A 390 -19.79 -12.42 10.69
CA VAL A 390 -20.60 -12.59 9.48
C VAL A 390 -19.84 -13.39 8.43
N THR A 391 -20.57 -14.03 7.53
CA THR A 391 -20.03 -14.79 6.40
C THR A 391 -19.90 -13.90 5.15
N GLU A 392 -19.02 -14.29 4.23
CA GLU A 392 -18.82 -13.60 2.93
C GLU A 392 -19.84 -14.08 1.89
N ASP A 393 -21.13 -14.02 2.22
CA ASP A 393 -22.23 -14.49 1.38
C ASP A 393 -23.50 -13.63 1.56
N GLU A 394 -24.59 -14.05 0.94
CA GLU A 394 -25.89 -13.35 1.03
C GLU A 394 -26.42 -13.27 2.47
N ALA A 395 -26.12 -14.23 3.34
CA ALA A 395 -26.56 -14.20 4.73
C ALA A 395 -25.86 -13.11 5.51
N GLY A 396 -24.53 -12.99 5.36
CA GLY A 396 -23.77 -11.89 5.95
C GLY A 396 -24.17 -10.53 5.37
N ALA A 397 -24.41 -10.46 4.06
CA ALA A 397 -24.89 -9.22 3.44
C ALA A 397 -26.23 -8.77 4.01
N LYS A 398 -27.18 -9.69 4.21
CA LYS A 398 -28.49 -9.40 4.80
C LYS A 398 -28.40 -8.92 6.25
N GLU A 399 -27.49 -9.51 7.04
CA GLU A 399 -27.23 -9.05 8.42
C GLU A 399 -26.70 -7.61 8.43
N LEU A 400 -25.79 -7.27 7.52
CA LEU A 400 -25.23 -5.92 7.42
C LEU A 400 -26.24 -4.91 6.84
N ALA A 401 -27.08 -5.32 5.90
CA ALA A 401 -28.04 -4.45 5.23
C ALA A 401 -29.14 -3.87 6.13
N GLN A 402 -29.26 -4.31 7.39
CA GLN A 402 -30.21 -3.74 8.35
C GLN A 402 -29.94 -2.29 8.78
N TYR A 403 -28.70 -1.81 8.58
CA TYR A 403 -28.31 -0.45 9.01
C TYR A 403 -28.54 0.58 7.91
N ASP A 404 -29.14 1.71 8.27
CA ASP A 404 -29.37 2.86 7.39
C ASP A 404 -28.63 4.10 7.88
N ASN A 405 -28.42 5.07 7.00
CA ASN A 405 -27.66 6.28 7.27
C ASN A 405 -26.30 5.97 7.93
N ALA A 406 -25.61 4.99 7.38
CA ALA A 406 -24.38 4.41 7.91
C ALA A 406 -23.19 4.59 6.95
N VAL A 407 -21.99 4.51 7.51
CA VAL A 407 -20.78 4.24 6.77
C VAL A 407 -20.37 2.78 7.02
N PHE A 408 -20.35 1.99 5.96
CA PHE A 408 -19.88 0.61 5.98
C PHE A 408 -18.38 0.58 5.63
N LEU A 409 -17.53 0.16 6.56
CA LEU A 409 -16.10 0.02 6.36
C LEU A 409 -15.76 -1.46 6.15
N PHE A 410 -15.29 -1.80 4.94
CA PHE A 410 -14.81 -3.14 4.62
C PHE A 410 -13.29 -3.12 4.59
N MET A 411 -12.66 -3.78 5.56
CA MET A 411 -11.20 -3.70 5.78
C MET A 411 -10.56 -5.09 5.69
N SER A 412 -9.77 -5.31 4.65
CA SER A 412 -8.95 -6.52 4.47
C SER A 412 -7.99 -6.41 3.28
N PRO A 413 -6.83 -7.05 3.29
CA PRO A 413 -6.01 -7.25 2.09
C PRO A 413 -6.59 -8.30 1.13
N LYS A 414 -7.69 -8.97 1.52
CA LYS A 414 -8.39 -9.99 0.71
C LYS A 414 -9.61 -9.41 0.00
N ASP A 415 -10.43 -10.26 -0.58
CA ASP A 415 -11.51 -9.89 -1.48
C ASP A 415 -12.80 -9.43 -0.75
N ILE A 416 -12.68 -8.79 0.42
CA ILE A 416 -13.83 -8.35 1.25
C ILE A 416 -14.77 -7.39 0.51
N TYR A 417 -14.28 -6.71 -0.53
CA TYR A 417 -15.09 -5.88 -1.42
C TYR A 417 -16.24 -6.65 -2.09
N LYS A 418 -16.13 -7.99 -2.19
CA LYS A 418 -17.24 -8.83 -2.67
C LYS A 418 -18.42 -8.84 -1.71
N LEU A 419 -18.17 -8.81 -0.40
CA LEU A 419 -19.22 -8.66 0.59
C LEU A 419 -19.83 -7.25 0.54
N GLU A 420 -19.02 -6.20 0.31
CA GLU A 420 -19.52 -4.84 0.06
C GLU A 420 -20.53 -4.84 -1.10
N ASP A 421 -20.16 -5.42 -2.25
CA ASP A 421 -21.05 -5.49 -3.43
C ASP A 421 -22.34 -6.26 -3.14
N LEU A 422 -22.30 -7.31 -2.32
CA LEU A 422 -23.50 -8.03 -1.89
C LEU A 422 -24.39 -7.20 -0.99
N VAL A 423 -23.83 -6.43 -0.05
CA VAL A 423 -24.58 -5.52 0.84
C VAL A 423 -25.28 -4.43 0.02
N ILE A 424 -24.58 -3.84 -0.95
CA ILE A 424 -25.18 -2.84 -1.86
C ILE A 424 -26.38 -3.43 -2.60
N LYS A 425 -26.21 -4.62 -3.21
CA LYS A 425 -27.28 -5.33 -3.93
C LYS A 425 -28.47 -5.67 -3.02
N GLU A 426 -28.22 -6.04 -1.76
CA GLU A 426 -29.31 -6.36 -0.83
C GLU A 426 -30.09 -5.10 -0.44
N LYS A 427 -29.43 -3.97 -0.29
CA LYS A 427 -30.06 -2.66 -0.07
C LYS A 427 -30.88 -2.17 -1.25
N GLU A 428 -30.48 -2.46 -2.47
CA GLU A 428 -31.23 -2.09 -3.67
C GLU A 428 -32.53 -2.89 -3.86
N LYS A 429 -32.67 -4.03 -3.16
CA LYS A 429 -33.90 -4.85 -3.18
C LYS A 429 -34.96 -4.35 -2.19
N ALA A 430 -34.57 -3.56 -1.17
CA ALA A 430 -35.42 -3.09 -0.08
C ALA A 430 -36.02 -1.71 -0.38
#